data_16de072889d194c33ae677cfdc1bea18
#
_entry.id   16de072889d194c33ae677cfdc1bea18
#
_cell.length_a   1.000
_cell.length_b   1.000
_cell.length_c   1.000
_cell.angle_alpha   90.00
_cell.angle_beta   90.00
_cell.angle_gamma   90.00
#
_symmetry.space_group_name_H-M   'P 1'
#
loop_
_entity.id
_entity.type
_entity.pdbx_description
1 polymer ?
#
loop_
_entity_poly.entity_id
_entity_poly.type
_entity_poly.pdbx_seq_one_letter_code
_entity_poly.pdbx_strand_id
1 'polypeptide(L)'
;HYCSRRQRQMCIRDSYHHFDKKMQNFIIPVNSFVIATEPLSNEIISKINPQDLAVCDPNYILEYFRLTGDKRLLFGTRLNYHGNDEDFIKKELRKKMLRIYPDLSNVKIDYGWTGKIAVTVNRIPQIGKLTSNIYYSQGYSGHGVNMTHLAGKLISEAISGTMERFDLFNSIRPVSIPGTYFLRRPLLSLGVMLYKIKDLL
;
A
#
# COMPACT_ATOMS: atom_id res chain seq x y z
N HIS A 1 -3.28 21.01 15.60
CA HIS A 1 -2.13 20.85 14.67
C HIS A 1 -1.14 19.77 15.11
N TYR A 2 -0.92 19.57 16.40
CA TYR A 2 0.01 18.55 16.93
C TYR A 2 -0.52 17.11 16.75
N CYS A 3 -1.81 16.92 16.88
CA CYS A 3 -2.48 15.62 16.73
C CYS A 3 -2.42 15.12 15.26
N SER A 4 -2.60 16.02 14.30
CA SER A 4 -2.55 15.73 12.87
C SER A 4 -1.16 15.26 12.39
N ARG A 5 -0.07 15.83 12.93
CA ARG A 5 1.30 15.39 12.60
C ARG A 5 1.65 14.03 13.20
N ARG A 6 1.19 13.74 14.41
CA ARG A 6 1.38 12.40 15.03
C ARG A 6 0.59 11.34 14.32
N GLN A 7 -0.62 11.64 13.87
CA GLN A 7 -1.47 10.70 13.12
C GLN A 7 -0.88 10.37 11.74
N ARG A 8 -0.29 11.36 11.03
CA ARG A 8 0.44 11.09 9.78
C ARG A 8 1.70 10.25 10.00
N GLN A 9 2.41 10.44 11.09
CA GLN A 9 3.56 9.61 11.45
C GLN A 9 3.17 8.18 11.80
N MET A 10 2.00 7.94 12.39
CA MET A 10 1.50 6.58 12.67
C MET A 10 1.16 5.82 11.39
N CYS A 11 0.54 6.45 10.39
CA CYS A 11 0.26 5.83 9.09
C CYS A 11 1.53 5.48 8.29
N ILE A 12 2.61 6.24 8.48
CA ILE A 12 3.92 5.96 7.88
C ILE A 12 4.69 4.91 8.68
N ARG A 13 4.44 4.79 9.99
CA ARG A 13 5.18 3.90 10.90
C ARG A 13 4.65 2.49 10.98
N ASP A 14 3.47 2.17 10.49
CA ASP A 14 3.00 0.78 10.46
C ASP A 14 3.92 -0.11 9.61
N SER A 15 4.64 0.50 8.67
CA SER A 15 5.65 -0.16 7.82
C SER A 15 7.04 -0.25 8.47
N TYR A 16 7.30 0.50 9.53
CA TYR A 16 8.57 0.56 10.24
C TYR A 16 8.52 -0.32 11.50
N HIS A 17 8.71 -1.53 11.35
CA HIS A 17 8.58 -2.71 12.20
C HIS A 17 9.46 -2.81 13.45
N HIS A 18 9.76 -1.72 14.14
CA HIS A 18 10.61 -1.80 15.36
C HIS A 18 9.89 -1.44 16.65
N PHE A 19 8.56 -1.25 16.61
CA PHE A 19 7.83 -0.81 17.79
C PHE A 19 7.62 -1.95 18.80
N ASP A 20 7.19 -3.13 18.34
CA ASP A 20 7.00 -4.31 19.19
C ASP A 20 7.39 -5.59 18.44
N LYS A 21 8.24 -6.43 19.08
CA LYS A 21 8.75 -7.67 18.46
C LYS A 21 7.64 -8.69 18.17
N LYS A 22 6.59 -8.74 18.97
CA LYS A 22 5.46 -9.65 18.74
C LYS A 22 4.67 -9.24 17.51
N MET A 23 4.43 -7.94 17.37
CA MET A 23 3.68 -7.37 16.25
C MET A 23 4.38 -7.51 14.90
N GLN A 24 5.72 -7.49 14.90
CA GLN A 24 6.54 -7.66 13.69
C GLN A 24 6.33 -9.00 12.99
N ASN A 25 5.93 -10.03 13.74
CA ASN A 25 5.76 -11.36 13.19
C ASN A 25 4.52 -11.51 12.30
N PHE A 26 3.67 -10.51 12.25
CA PHE A 26 2.39 -10.56 11.55
C PHE A 26 2.34 -9.69 10.30
N ILE A 27 3.37 -8.89 10.04
CA ILE A 27 3.42 -7.97 8.89
C ILE A 27 4.68 -8.15 8.07
N ILE A 28 4.56 -7.95 6.76
CA ILE A 28 5.67 -7.93 5.81
C ILE A 28 5.74 -6.52 5.21
N PRO A 29 6.87 -5.80 5.36
CA PRO A 29 7.05 -4.53 4.68
C PRO A 29 7.26 -4.77 3.17
N VAL A 30 6.43 -4.15 2.36
CA VAL A 30 6.45 -4.25 0.91
C VAL A 30 6.61 -2.86 0.32
N ASN A 31 7.54 -2.70 -0.63
CA ASN A 31 7.68 -1.45 -1.35
C ASN A 31 6.60 -1.35 -2.44
N SER A 32 5.94 -0.20 -2.50
CA SER A 32 5.10 0.23 -3.59
C SER A 32 5.75 1.42 -4.28
N PHE A 33 5.65 1.49 -5.60
CA PHE A 33 6.32 2.50 -6.41
C PHE A 33 5.27 3.25 -7.22
N VAL A 34 5.44 4.56 -7.34
CA VAL A 34 4.52 5.43 -8.05
C VAL A 34 5.31 6.41 -8.90
N ILE A 35 4.80 6.70 -10.10
CA ILE A 35 5.25 7.82 -10.93
C ILE A 35 4.11 8.80 -11.17
N ALA A 36 4.48 10.04 -11.45
CA ALA A 36 3.56 11.06 -11.93
C ALA A 36 4.10 11.65 -13.23
N THR A 37 3.22 11.73 -14.23
CA THR A 37 3.55 12.39 -15.50
C THR A 37 3.61 13.91 -15.32
N GLU A 38 4.11 14.64 -16.32
CA GLU A 38 3.77 16.04 -16.52
C GLU A 38 2.25 16.21 -16.66
N PRO A 39 1.69 17.43 -16.48
CA PRO A 39 0.27 17.69 -16.73
C PRO A 39 -0.11 17.33 -18.18
N LEU A 40 -1.18 16.55 -18.33
CA LEU A 40 -1.65 16.07 -19.62
C LEU A 40 -2.62 17.06 -20.26
N SER A 41 -2.65 17.11 -21.58
CA SER A 41 -3.65 17.88 -22.31
C SER A 41 -5.04 17.23 -22.17
N ASN A 42 -6.10 18.06 -22.32
CA ASN A 42 -7.47 17.55 -22.28
C ASN A 42 -7.74 16.50 -23.38
N GLU A 43 -7.08 16.63 -24.52
CA GLU A 43 -7.18 15.66 -25.60
C GLU A 43 -6.64 14.28 -25.19
N ILE A 44 -5.48 14.23 -24.54
CA ILE A 44 -4.92 12.98 -24.02
C ILE A 44 -5.82 12.41 -22.94
N ILE A 45 -6.28 13.23 -21.98
CA ILE A 45 -7.16 12.80 -20.89
C ILE A 45 -8.44 12.17 -21.43
N SER A 46 -9.07 12.78 -22.43
CA SER A 46 -10.31 12.25 -23.04
C SER A 46 -10.13 10.88 -23.70
N LYS A 47 -8.88 10.55 -24.12
CA LYS A 47 -8.57 9.23 -24.69
C LYS A 47 -8.29 8.18 -23.63
N ILE A 48 -7.52 8.54 -22.58
CA ILE A 48 -7.02 7.55 -21.63
C ILE A 48 -7.93 7.33 -20.40
N ASN A 49 -8.62 8.37 -19.95
CA ASN A 49 -9.49 8.31 -18.77
C ASN A 49 -10.58 9.39 -18.77
N PRO A 50 -11.53 9.33 -19.72
CA PRO A 50 -12.55 10.38 -19.91
C PRO A 50 -13.52 10.52 -18.72
N GLN A 51 -13.63 9.49 -17.88
CA GLN A 51 -14.54 9.47 -16.72
C GLN A 51 -13.83 9.79 -15.39
N ASP A 52 -12.55 10.15 -15.45
CA ASP A 52 -11.70 10.41 -14.25
C ASP A 52 -11.79 9.30 -13.20
N LEU A 53 -11.71 8.05 -13.65
CA LEU A 53 -11.77 6.89 -12.78
C LEU A 53 -10.44 6.64 -12.07
N ALA A 54 -10.51 6.17 -10.84
CA ALA A 54 -9.42 5.49 -10.18
C ALA A 54 -9.49 4.00 -10.54
N VAL A 55 -8.50 3.50 -11.26
CA VAL A 55 -8.49 2.14 -11.82
C VAL A 55 -7.42 1.31 -11.15
N CYS A 56 -7.71 0.04 -10.88
CA CYS A 56 -6.71 -0.97 -10.62
C CYS A 56 -7.04 -2.25 -11.39
N ASP A 57 -6.01 -2.97 -11.81
CA ASP A 57 -6.18 -4.26 -12.49
C ASP A 57 -6.49 -5.39 -11.48
N PRO A 58 -6.95 -6.57 -11.94
CA PRO A 58 -7.26 -7.71 -11.10
C PRO A 58 -6.05 -8.55 -10.70
N ASN A 59 -4.84 -8.18 -11.11
CA ASN A 59 -3.64 -8.96 -10.85
C ASN A 59 -3.27 -9.01 -9.36
N TYR A 60 -2.59 -10.06 -8.92
CA TYR A 60 -2.05 -10.14 -7.56
C TYR A 60 -0.97 -9.07 -7.29
N ILE A 61 -0.19 -8.74 -8.33
CA ILE A 61 0.74 -7.61 -8.34
C ILE A 61 0.10 -6.53 -9.18
N LEU A 62 -0.92 -5.91 -8.62
CA LEU A 62 -1.78 -4.96 -9.30
C LEU A 62 -1.03 -3.73 -9.80
N GLU A 63 -1.47 -3.23 -10.92
CA GLU A 63 -1.16 -1.91 -11.45
C GLU A 63 -2.36 -1.01 -11.18
N TYR A 64 -2.11 0.21 -10.72
CA TYR A 64 -3.18 1.14 -10.39
C TYR A 64 -2.84 2.54 -10.91
N PHE A 65 -3.85 3.25 -11.35
CA PHE A 65 -3.66 4.57 -11.93
C PHE A 65 -4.91 5.44 -11.80
N ARG A 66 -4.68 6.74 -11.76
CA ARG A 66 -5.72 7.76 -11.73
C ARG A 66 -5.15 9.11 -12.15
N LEU A 67 -6.03 10.05 -12.52
CA LEU A 67 -5.65 11.44 -12.70
C LEU A 67 -5.60 12.19 -11.36
N THR A 68 -4.75 13.21 -11.31
CA THR A 68 -4.72 14.20 -10.22
C THR A 68 -5.50 15.44 -10.62
N GLY A 69 -5.85 16.30 -9.65
CA GLY A 69 -6.54 17.55 -9.91
C GLY A 69 -5.77 18.51 -10.83
N ASP A 70 -4.43 18.41 -10.89
CA ASP A 70 -3.55 19.13 -11.81
C ASP A 70 -3.26 18.36 -13.13
N LYS A 71 -4.14 17.40 -13.47
CA LYS A 71 -4.14 16.66 -14.74
C LYS A 71 -2.91 15.75 -14.99
N ARG A 72 -2.24 15.28 -13.96
CA ARG A 72 -1.16 14.30 -14.10
C ARG A 72 -1.73 12.88 -14.00
N LEU A 73 -1.18 11.95 -14.78
CA LEU A 73 -1.44 10.53 -14.54
C LEU A 73 -0.51 10.04 -13.43
N LEU A 74 -1.10 9.61 -12.32
CA LEU A 74 -0.43 8.77 -11.34
C LEU A 74 -0.51 7.32 -11.81
N PHE A 75 0.63 6.65 -11.87
CA PHE A 75 0.71 5.23 -12.18
C PHE A 75 1.56 4.53 -11.13
N GLY A 76 0.99 3.54 -10.49
CA GLY A 76 1.64 2.82 -9.40
C GLY A 76 1.59 1.31 -9.58
N THR A 77 2.62 0.64 -9.08
CA THR A 77 2.72 -0.82 -9.03
C THR A 77 3.81 -1.24 -8.07
N ARG A 78 4.01 -2.55 -7.96
CA ARG A 78 5.13 -3.16 -7.28
C ARG A 78 6.25 -3.50 -8.26
N LEU A 79 7.49 -3.19 -7.88
CA LEU A 79 8.70 -3.65 -8.57
C LEU A 79 9.43 -4.66 -7.67
N ASN A 80 10.20 -5.55 -8.29
CA ASN A 80 11.16 -6.38 -7.58
C ASN A 80 12.46 -5.59 -7.33
N TYR A 81 12.32 -4.51 -6.55
CA TYR A 81 13.38 -3.56 -6.25
C TYR A 81 13.25 -3.08 -4.80
N HIS A 82 14.37 -2.85 -4.13
CA HIS A 82 14.39 -2.44 -2.73
C HIS A 82 15.00 -1.06 -2.49
N GLY A 83 15.46 -0.40 -3.56
CA GLY A 83 16.01 0.95 -3.50
C GLY A 83 14.97 2.05 -3.66
N ASN A 84 15.43 3.27 -3.66
CA ASN A 84 14.66 4.50 -3.83
C ASN A 84 15.21 5.40 -4.96
N ASP A 85 16.00 4.83 -5.87
CA ASP A 85 16.53 5.54 -7.04
C ASP A 85 15.37 5.98 -7.93
N GLU A 86 15.18 7.28 -8.02
CA GLU A 86 14.07 7.91 -8.75
C GLU A 86 14.14 7.63 -10.25
N ASP A 87 15.31 7.69 -10.85
CA ASP A 87 15.49 7.47 -12.29
C ASP A 87 15.20 6.01 -12.67
N PHE A 88 15.65 5.08 -11.85
CA PHE A 88 15.30 3.67 -12.00
C PHE A 88 13.79 3.45 -11.90
N ILE A 89 13.14 4.06 -10.89
CA ILE A 89 11.69 3.95 -10.68
C ILE A 89 10.95 4.51 -11.90
N LYS A 90 11.30 5.72 -12.35
CA LYS A 90 10.71 6.37 -13.52
C LYS A 90 10.82 5.48 -14.76
N LYS A 91 12.01 4.96 -15.03
CA LYS A 91 12.29 4.10 -16.19
C LYS A 91 11.44 2.81 -16.16
N GLU A 92 11.41 2.12 -15.05
CA GLU A 92 10.72 0.82 -14.98
C GLU A 92 9.19 0.98 -14.97
N LEU A 93 8.65 1.96 -14.24
CA LEU A 93 7.21 2.20 -14.25
C LEU A 93 6.73 2.76 -15.58
N ARG A 94 7.52 3.61 -16.23
CA ARG A 94 7.21 4.10 -17.59
C ARG A 94 7.01 2.95 -18.57
N LYS A 95 7.89 1.94 -18.56
CA LYS A 95 7.75 0.75 -19.43
C LYS A 95 6.41 0.05 -19.20
N LYS A 96 5.97 -0.04 -17.93
CA LYS A 96 4.69 -0.67 -17.58
C LYS A 96 3.51 0.20 -17.99
N MET A 97 3.56 1.49 -17.71
CA MET A 97 2.55 2.47 -18.11
C MET A 97 2.33 2.47 -19.63
N LEU A 98 3.40 2.44 -20.43
CA LEU A 98 3.31 2.45 -21.89
C LEU A 98 2.74 1.15 -22.48
N ARG A 99 2.69 0.05 -21.74
CA ARG A 99 1.96 -1.15 -22.18
C ARG A 99 0.44 -0.95 -22.14
N ILE A 100 -0.04 -0.14 -21.20
CA ILE A 100 -1.46 0.18 -21.06
C ILE A 100 -1.82 1.39 -21.91
N TYR A 101 -0.95 2.40 -21.91
CA TYR A 101 -1.14 3.70 -22.58
C TYR A 101 0.01 4.01 -23.54
N PRO A 102 0.06 3.37 -24.74
CA PRO A 102 1.11 3.64 -25.74
C PRO A 102 1.14 5.12 -26.19
N ASP A 103 0.00 5.78 -26.19
CA ASP A 103 -0.14 7.20 -26.58
C ASP A 103 0.65 8.16 -25.68
N LEU A 104 1.06 7.70 -24.50
CA LEU A 104 1.88 8.49 -23.57
C LEU A 104 3.41 8.39 -23.86
N SER A 105 3.80 7.85 -25.00
CA SER A 105 5.22 7.65 -25.36
C SER A 105 6.04 8.96 -25.37
N ASN A 106 5.44 10.09 -25.68
CA ASN A 106 6.08 11.41 -25.69
C ASN A 106 5.91 12.21 -24.39
N VAL A 107 5.14 11.67 -23.42
CA VAL A 107 4.87 12.33 -22.15
C VAL A 107 6.05 12.13 -21.18
N LYS A 108 6.47 13.20 -20.52
CA LYS A 108 7.54 13.18 -19.52
C LYS A 108 7.02 12.64 -18.18
N ILE A 109 7.90 11.98 -17.45
CA ILE A 109 7.66 11.59 -16.07
C ILE A 109 8.38 12.60 -15.17
N ASP A 110 7.61 13.43 -14.47
CA ASP A 110 8.17 14.45 -13.61
C ASP A 110 8.67 13.86 -12.28
N TYR A 111 7.88 12.96 -11.67
CA TYR A 111 8.18 12.44 -10.35
C TYR A 111 8.15 10.91 -10.32
N GLY A 112 9.02 10.34 -9.48
CA GLY A 112 9.03 8.93 -9.16
C GLY A 112 9.39 8.72 -7.69
N TRP A 113 8.62 7.93 -6.97
CA TRP A 113 8.90 7.67 -5.55
C TRP A 113 8.47 6.28 -5.13
N THR A 114 8.89 5.90 -3.95
CA THR A 114 8.51 4.65 -3.29
C THR A 114 8.00 4.90 -1.88
N GLY A 115 7.11 4.03 -1.42
CA GLY A 115 6.66 3.96 -0.04
C GLY A 115 6.58 2.52 0.43
N LYS A 116 6.73 2.30 1.73
CA LYS A 116 6.54 0.98 2.33
C LYS A 116 5.11 0.84 2.83
N ILE A 117 4.50 -0.28 2.53
CA ILE A 117 3.20 -0.70 3.07
C ILE A 117 3.39 -1.96 3.92
N ALA A 118 2.63 -2.08 5.00
CA ALA A 118 2.58 -3.28 5.82
C ALA A 118 1.51 -4.23 5.29
N VAL A 119 1.93 -5.44 4.90
CA VAL A 119 1.04 -6.47 4.35
C VAL A 119 0.93 -7.61 5.34
N THR A 120 -0.28 -8.05 5.64
CA THR A 120 -0.58 -9.27 6.40
C THR A 120 -0.71 -10.46 5.46
N VAL A 121 -0.52 -11.66 5.97
CA VAL A 121 -0.62 -12.90 5.17
C VAL A 121 -2.00 -13.06 4.53
N ASN A 122 -3.06 -12.79 5.28
CA ASN A 122 -4.46 -12.89 4.84
C ASN A 122 -5.03 -11.57 4.29
N ARG A 123 -4.21 -10.51 4.22
CA ARG A 123 -4.58 -9.15 3.81
C ARG A 123 -5.66 -8.48 4.66
N ILE A 124 -6.04 -9.06 5.79
CA ILE A 124 -6.99 -8.48 6.73
C ILE A 124 -6.22 -7.56 7.69
N PRO A 125 -6.65 -6.30 7.88
CA PRO A 125 -6.07 -5.42 8.89
C PRO A 125 -6.19 -6.02 10.29
N GLN A 126 -5.15 -5.84 11.08
CA GLN A 126 -5.11 -6.29 12.46
C GLN A 126 -5.45 -5.11 13.37
N ILE A 127 -6.59 -5.22 14.07
CA ILE A 127 -7.05 -4.24 15.05
C ILE A 127 -7.25 -5.00 16.34
N GLY A 128 -6.60 -4.59 17.43
CA GLY A 128 -6.65 -5.36 18.65
C GLY A 128 -6.04 -4.65 19.87
N LYS A 129 -5.85 -5.43 20.91
CA LYS A 129 -5.27 -5.04 22.19
C LYS A 129 -4.01 -5.83 22.48
N LEU A 130 -2.93 -5.17 22.89
CA LEU A 130 -1.70 -5.81 23.41
C LEU A 130 -1.79 -6.04 24.92
N THR A 131 -2.31 -5.06 25.63
CA THR A 131 -2.52 -5.07 27.09
C THR A 131 -3.86 -4.42 27.41
N SER A 132 -4.22 -4.31 28.68
CA SER A 132 -5.48 -3.68 29.11
C SER A 132 -5.65 -2.24 28.61
N ASN A 133 -4.56 -1.51 28.36
CA ASN A 133 -4.56 -0.11 27.99
C ASN A 133 -3.79 0.23 26.71
N ILE A 134 -3.30 -0.79 25.97
CA ILE A 134 -2.57 -0.56 24.70
C ILE A 134 -3.39 -1.19 23.55
N TYR A 135 -3.95 -0.32 22.72
CA TYR A 135 -4.64 -0.68 21.49
C TYR A 135 -3.71 -0.53 20.30
N TYR A 136 -3.91 -1.33 19.26
CA TYR A 136 -3.12 -1.24 18.05
C TYR A 136 -3.97 -1.44 16.80
N SER A 137 -3.48 -0.90 15.70
CA SER A 137 -3.98 -1.21 14.37
C SER A 137 -2.83 -1.19 13.37
N GLN A 138 -2.72 -2.25 12.55
CA GLN A 138 -1.63 -2.40 11.58
C GLN A 138 -2.03 -3.29 10.41
N GLY A 139 -1.15 -3.37 9.39
CA GLY A 139 -1.26 -4.36 8.32
C GLY A 139 -2.40 -4.10 7.34
N TYR A 140 -2.61 -2.84 6.95
CA TYR A 140 -3.70 -2.45 6.04
C TYR A 140 -3.53 -2.92 4.60
N SER A 141 -2.40 -3.53 4.25
CA SER A 141 -2.15 -4.19 2.96
C SER A 141 -2.42 -3.32 1.72
N GLY A 142 -2.20 -2.01 1.84
CA GLY A 142 -2.45 -1.01 0.78
C GLY A 142 -3.77 -0.24 0.89
N HIS A 143 -4.68 -0.65 1.77
CA HIS A 143 -5.99 -0.01 1.97
C HIS A 143 -6.03 0.97 3.17
N GLY A 144 -4.87 1.55 3.53
CA GLY A 144 -4.72 2.36 4.75
C GLY A 144 -5.60 3.60 4.80
N VAL A 145 -5.89 4.26 3.67
CA VAL A 145 -6.61 5.54 3.65
C VAL A 145 -8.00 5.41 4.28
N ASN A 146 -8.78 4.41 3.88
CA ASN A 146 -10.12 4.17 4.43
C ASN A 146 -10.08 3.38 5.75
N MET A 147 -9.21 2.38 5.83
CA MET A 147 -9.16 1.48 6.99
C MET A 147 -8.64 2.14 8.26
N THR A 148 -7.76 3.15 8.17
CA THR A 148 -7.32 3.92 9.35
C THR A 148 -8.43 4.71 10.01
N HIS A 149 -9.38 5.23 9.22
CA HIS A 149 -10.56 5.93 9.77
C HIS A 149 -11.47 4.95 10.51
N LEU A 150 -11.74 3.78 9.92
CA LEU A 150 -12.52 2.74 10.59
C LEU A 150 -11.83 2.27 11.88
N ALA A 151 -10.53 1.96 11.81
CA ALA A 151 -9.76 1.52 12.97
C ALA A 151 -9.75 2.57 14.09
N GLY A 152 -9.57 3.85 13.74
CA GLY A 152 -9.63 4.95 14.70
C GLY A 152 -10.99 5.04 15.38
N LYS A 153 -12.08 4.87 14.62
CA LYS A 153 -13.45 4.85 15.18
C LYS A 153 -13.65 3.67 16.13
N LEU A 154 -13.29 2.45 15.71
CA LEU A 154 -13.44 1.25 16.53
C LEU A 154 -12.64 1.33 17.84
N ILE A 155 -11.40 1.81 17.78
CA ILE A 155 -10.56 2.00 18.98
C ILE A 155 -11.15 3.08 19.89
N SER A 156 -11.66 4.18 19.33
CA SER A 156 -12.31 5.23 20.10
C SER A 156 -13.57 4.72 20.82
N GLU A 157 -14.42 3.95 20.13
CA GLU A 157 -15.60 3.30 20.70
C GLU A 157 -15.20 2.37 21.84
N ALA A 158 -14.18 1.54 21.65
CA ALA A 158 -13.67 0.61 22.66
C ALA A 158 -13.12 1.31 23.92
N ILE A 159 -12.39 2.42 23.75
CA ILE A 159 -11.90 3.24 24.86
C ILE A 159 -13.07 3.87 25.63
N SER A 160 -14.15 4.24 24.96
CA SER A 160 -15.36 4.80 25.55
C SER A 160 -16.31 3.75 26.15
N GLY A 161 -15.94 2.46 26.13
CA GLY A 161 -16.69 1.38 26.75
C GLY A 161 -17.59 0.56 25.79
N THR A 162 -17.65 0.92 24.50
CA THR A 162 -18.42 0.17 23.48
C THR A 162 -17.52 -0.81 22.74
N MET A 163 -17.51 -2.07 23.16
CA MET A 163 -16.54 -3.07 22.70
C MET A 163 -17.02 -3.93 21.51
N GLU A 164 -18.31 -4.04 21.26
CA GLU A 164 -18.91 -5.03 20.33
C GLU A 164 -18.23 -5.09 18.97
N ARG A 165 -18.11 -3.95 18.30
CA ARG A 165 -17.50 -3.88 16.96
C ARG A 165 -15.99 -4.07 16.99
N PHE A 166 -15.33 -3.57 18.04
CA PHE A 166 -13.91 -3.76 18.24
C PHE A 166 -13.58 -5.23 18.46
N ASP A 167 -14.37 -5.95 19.25
CA ASP A 167 -14.14 -7.35 19.58
C ASP A 167 -14.28 -8.27 18.36
N LEU A 168 -15.10 -7.92 17.37
CA LEU A 168 -15.14 -8.63 16.10
C LEU A 168 -13.76 -8.65 15.42
N PHE A 169 -13.08 -7.52 15.34
CA PHE A 169 -11.75 -7.45 14.76
C PHE A 169 -10.68 -8.05 15.69
N ASN A 170 -10.76 -7.80 16.98
CA ASN A 170 -9.83 -8.32 17.98
C ASN A 170 -9.86 -9.86 18.08
N SER A 171 -10.99 -10.48 17.72
CA SER A 171 -11.15 -11.94 17.69
C SER A 171 -10.45 -12.60 16.48
N ILE A 172 -10.15 -11.84 15.42
CA ILE A 172 -9.45 -12.34 14.23
C ILE A 172 -8.01 -12.63 14.59
N ARG A 173 -7.66 -13.90 14.66
CA ARG A 173 -6.29 -14.32 15.00
C ARG A 173 -5.31 -13.91 13.90
N PRO A 174 -4.25 -13.17 14.24
CA PRO A 174 -3.21 -12.84 13.29
C PRO A 174 -2.49 -14.10 12.80
N VAL A 175 -2.26 -14.19 11.49
CA VAL A 175 -1.46 -15.27 10.91
C VAL A 175 0.01 -14.88 11.01
N SER A 176 0.81 -15.67 11.72
CA SER A 176 2.24 -15.45 11.85
C SER A 176 2.97 -15.79 10.55
N ILE A 177 3.95 -14.96 10.21
CA ILE A 177 4.83 -15.19 9.08
C ILE A 177 5.91 -16.18 9.51
N PRO A 178 6.02 -17.35 8.84
CA PRO A 178 7.01 -18.34 9.21
C PRO A 178 8.44 -17.81 9.00
N GLY A 179 9.37 -18.28 9.82
CA GLY A 179 10.79 -18.00 9.72
C GLY A 179 11.26 -16.78 10.51
N THR A 180 12.58 -16.69 10.65
CA THR A 180 13.25 -15.57 11.28
C THR A 180 13.19 -14.33 10.37
N TYR A 181 13.45 -13.16 10.93
CA TYR A 181 13.49 -11.89 10.19
C TYR A 181 14.35 -11.96 8.89
N PHE A 182 15.45 -12.68 8.91
CA PHE A 182 16.34 -12.87 7.74
C PHE A 182 15.71 -13.70 6.61
N LEU A 183 14.85 -14.66 6.94
CA LEU A 183 14.17 -15.52 5.95
C LEU A 183 12.95 -14.86 5.32
N ARG A 184 12.42 -13.79 5.89
CA ARG A 184 11.20 -13.12 5.38
C ARG A 184 11.39 -12.49 4.00
N ARG A 185 12.57 -11.91 3.73
CA ARG A 185 12.88 -11.31 2.42
C ARG A 185 12.92 -12.36 1.29
N PRO A 186 13.68 -13.47 1.43
CA PRO A 186 13.65 -14.52 0.41
C PRO A 186 12.27 -15.19 0.27
N LEU A 187 11.54 -15.44 1.36
CA LEU A 187 10.18 -15.96 1.33
C LEU A 187 9.23 -15.00 0.60
N LEU A 188 9.35 -13.71 0.84
CA LEU A 188 8.58 -12.70 0.12
C LEU A 188 8.90 -12.70 -1.37
N SER A 189 10.17 -12.80 -1.75
CA SER A 189 10.60 -12.84 -3.16
C SER A 189 10.06 -14.09 -3.86
N LEU A 190 10.08 -15.24 -3.18
CA LEU A 190 9.50 -16.49 -3.67
C LEU A 190 7.97 -16.37 -3.85
N GLY A 191 7.28 -15.81 -2.85
CA GLY A 191 5.83 -15.55 -2.92
C GLY A 191 5.46 -14.62 -4.08
N VAL A 192 6.26 -13.57 -4.32
CA VAL A 192 6.07 -12.67 -5.49
C VAL A 192 6.26 -13.41 -6.80
N MET A 193 7.26 -14.29 -6.88
CA MET A 193 7.51 -15.09 -8.08
C MET A 193 6.33 -16.03 -8.38
N LEU A 194 5.80 -16.69 -7.35
CA LEU A 194 4.61 -17.54 -7.47
C LEU A 194 3.37 -16.76 -7.92
N TYR A 195 3.15 -15.55 -7.37
CA TYR A 195 2.04 -14.69 -7.81
C TYR A 195 2.21 -14.18 -9.24
N LYS A 196 3.43 -13.86 -9.68
CA LYS A 196 3.67 -13.52 -11.09
C LYS A 196 3.34 -14.68 -12.04
N ILE A 197 3.63 -15.92 -11.64
CA ILE A 197 3.25 -17.09 -12.43
C ILE A 197 1.72 -17.23 -12.51
N LYS A 198 1.02 -16.98 -11.39
CA LYS A 198 -0.44 -16.94 -11.37
C LYS A 198 -1.06 -15.84 -12.23
N ASP A 199 -0.41 -14.69 -12.32
CA ASP A 199 -0.87 -13.59 -13.17
C ASP A 199 -0.64 -13.86 -14.68
N LEU A 200 0.11 -14.90 -15.04
CA LEU A 200 0.36 -15.34 -16.42
C LEU A 200 -0.55 -16.50 -16.88
N LEU A 201 -1.25 -17.16 -15.93
CA LEU A 201 -2.20 -18.24 -16.18
C LEU A 201 -3.63 -17.72 -16.25
#